data_336e71371f0333d39aadfd65ea31376d
#
_entry.id   336e71371f0333d39aadfd65ea31376d
#
_cell.length_a   1.000
_cell.length_b   1.000
_cell.length_c   1.000
_cell.angle_alpha   90.00
_cell.angle_beta   90.00
_cell.angle_gamma   90.00
#
_symmetry.space_group_name_H-M   'P 1'
#
loop_
_entity.id
_entity.type
_entity.pdbx_description
1 polymer ?
#
loop_
_entity_poly.entity_id
_entity_poly.type
_entity_poly.pdbx_seq_one_letter_code
_entity_poly.pdbx_strand_id
1 'polypeptide(L)'
;DTTVAEYEALHGGPVYKTDPNRCCFDRKLRVLRQAARGMHAWASAIRRDQSDDRKRAAIVGWDHKFHLVKISPLANWTKKEVWNLIAQHDIPYNPLHDRGYPSVGCWPCTRSVQIGEDERAGRWSGFAKTECGLHTS
;
A
#
# COMPACT_ATOMS: atom_id res chain seq x y z
N ASP A 1 -8.82 12.10 11.55
CA ASP A 1 -8.75 11.67 10.14
C ASP A 1 -9.26 12.79 9.25
N THR A 2 -8.45 13.25 8.31
CA THR A 2 -8.81 14.30 7.35
C THR A 2 -8.97 13.70 5.96
N THR A 3 -9.92 14.23 5.19
CA THR A 3 -10.03 13.95 3.74
C THR A 3 -8.83 14.51 2.99
N VAL A 4 -8.66 14.16 1.71
CA VAL A 4 -7.64 14.77 0.85
C VAL A 4 -7.85 16.28 0.76
N ALA A 5 -9.08 16.70 0.52
CA ALA A 5 -9.43 18.13 0.37
C ALA A 5 -9.12 18.94 1.64
N GLU A 6 -9.49 18.44 2.82
CA GLU A 6 -9.17 19.09 4.08
C GLU A 6 -7.66 19.18 4.32
N TYR A 7 -6.91 18.10 4.01
CA TYR A 7 -5.46 18.10 4.13
C TYR A 7 -4.81 19.13 3.18
N GLU A 8 -5.30 19.24 1.94
CA GLU A 8 -4.85 20.24 0.98
C GLU A 8 -5.16 21.67 1.45
N ALA A 9 -6.34 21.90 1.97
CA ALA A 9 -6.73 23.22 2.52
C ALA A 9 -5.80 23.64 3.66
N LEU A 10 -5.46 22.72 4.58
CA LEU A 10 -4.53 22.99 5.70
C LEU A 10 -3.09 23.30 5.26
N HIS A 11 -2.67 22.80 4.09
CA HIS A 11 -1.28 22.92 3.62
C HIS A 11 -1.12 23.85 2.41
N GLY A 12 -2.18 24.56 2.00
CA GLY A 12 -2.16 25.50 0.91
C GLY A 12 -2.02 24.87 -0.48
N GLY A 13 -2.43 23.60 -0.63
CA GLY A 13 -2.43 22.92 -1.93
C GLY A 13 -2.17 21.42 -1.89
N PRO A 14 -2.04 20.79 -3.07
CA PRO A 14 -1.93 19.34 -3.21
C PRO A 14 -0.55 18.82 -2.84
N VAL A 15 -0.30 18.61 -1.56
CA VAL A 15 0.97 18.09 -1.02
C VAL A 15 1.40 16.77 -1.70
N TYR A 16 0.46 15.95 -2.12
CA TYR A 16 0.79 14.71 -2.85
C TYR A 16 1.51 14.97 -4.20
N LYS A 17 1.36 16.16 -4.79
CA LYS A 17 2.07 16.56 -6.03
C LYS A 17 3.45 17.14 -5.73
N THR A 18 3.60 17.91 -4.66
CA THR A 18 4.83 18.63 -4.33
C THR A 18 5.77 17.81 -3.45
N ASP A 19 5.21 17.07 -2.47
CA ASP A 19 5.94 16.18 -1.57
C ASP A 19 5.11 14.92 -1.24
N PRO A 20 5.10 13.92 -2.13
CA PRO A 20 4.34 12.68 -1.91
C PRO A 20 4.84 11.88 -0.70
N ASN A 21 6.09 12.06 -0.25
CA ASN A 21 6.61 11.40 0.93
C ASN A 21 6.00 11.97 2.20
N ARG A 22 5.97 13.29 2.33
CA ARG A 22 5.31 13.99 3.43
C ARG A 22 3.82 13.64 3.49
N CYS A 23 3.13 13.70 2.34
CA CYS A 23 1.72 13.33 2.27
C CYS A 23 1.46 11.90 2.77
N CYS A 24 2.27 10.91 2.34
CA CYS A 24 2.16 9.53 2.82
C CYS A 24 2.51 9.40 4.30
N PHE A 25 3.51 10.12 4.79
CA PHE A 25 3.88 10.13 6.20
C PHE A 25 2.71 10.62 7.05
N ASP A 26 2.19 11.81 6.77
CA ASP A 26 1.13 12.44 7.56
C ASP A 26 -0.17 11.64 7.54
N ARG A 27 -0.58 11.16 6.36
CA ARG A 27 -1.91 10.56 6.16
C ARG A 27 -1.95 9.05 6.31
N LYS A 28 -0.81 8.36 6.34
CA LYS A 28 -0.76 6.89 6.47
C LYS A 28 0.12 6.45 7.62
N LEU A 29 1.42 6.81 7.61
CA LEU A 29 2.35 6.28 8.61
C LEU A 29 2.01 6.77 10.02
N ARG A 30 1.76 8.06 10.17
CA ARG A 30 1.38 8.66 11.45
C ARG A 30 0.07 8.08 11.98
N VAL A 31 -0.92 7.91 11.12
CA VAL A 31 -2.22 7.33 11.46
C VAL A 31 -2.07 5.87 11.89
N LEU A 32 -1.31 5.07 11.11
CA LEU A 32 -1.07 3.67 11.47
C LEU A 32 -0.28 3.57 12.79
N ARG A 33 0.72 4.41 13.00
CA ARG A 33 1.47 4.45 14.27
C ARG A 33 0.56 4.73 15.46
N GLN A 34 -0.41 5.61 15.30
CA GLN A 34 -1.38 5.90 16.34
C GLN A 34 -2.33 4.72 16.57
N ALA A 35 -2.85 4.12 15.50
CA ALA A 35 -3.73 2.95 15.59
C ALA A 35 -3.02 1.70 16.16
N ALA A 36 -1.72 1.59 15.94
CA ALA A 36 -0.90 0.47 16.41
C ALA A 36 -0.45 0.58 17.87
N ARG A 37 -0.74 1.69 18.55
CA ARG A 37 -0.39 1.85 19.97
C ARG A 37 -1.06 0.79 20.83
N GLY A 38 -0.25 0.14 21.70
CA GLY A 38 -0.73 -0.94 22.57
C GLY A 38 -0.93 -2.28 21.90
N MET A 39 -0.67 -2.39 20.58
CA MET A 39 -0.68 -3.67 19.87
C MET A 39 0.68 -4.37 20.00
N HIS A 40 0.68 -5.69 19.91
CA HIS A 40 1.91 -6.50 19.95
C HIS A 40 2.42 -6.84 18.54
N ALA A 41 1.51 -6.89 17.57
CA ALA A 41 1.81 -7.21 16.19
C ALA A 41 0.82 -6.54 15.23
N TRP A 42 1.20 -6.44 13.96
CA TRP A 42 0.29 -6.10 12.88
C TRP A 42 0.48 -7.03 11.68
N ALA A 43 -0.60 -7.34 10.98
CA ALA A 43 -0.58 -8.18 9.81
C ALA A 43 -0.70 -7.36 8.53
N SER A 44 0.01 -7.79 7.49
CA SER A 44 0.00 -7.17 6.17
C SER A 44 -0.10 -8.22 5.07
N ALA A 45 -0.94 -8.00 4.09
CA ALA A 45 -1.13 -8.89 2.94
C ALA A 45 -0.11 -8.65 1.82
N ILE A 46 1.08 -8.16 2.12
CA ILE A 46 2.12 -8.00 1.10
C ILE A 46 2.62 -9.36 0.63
N ARG A 47 2.97 -9.42 -0.66
CA ARG A 47 3.58 -10.58 -1.30
C ARG A 47 4.91 -10.18 -1.92
N ARG A 48 5.84 -11.12 -2.01
CA ARG A 48 7.17 -10.89 -2.60
C ARG A 48 7.12 -10.65 -4.11
N ASP A 49 6.10 -11.17 -4.79
CA ASP A 49 5.91 -11.01 -6.24
C ASP A 49 5.36 -9.63 -6.67
N GLN A 50 5.00 -8.76 -5.73
CA GLN A 50 4.36 -7.48 -6.03
C GLN A 50 5.32 -6.38 -6.51
N SER A 51 6.58 -6.40 -6.07
CA SER A 51 7.61 -5.44 -6.46
C SER A 51 8.98 -5.85 -5.95
N ASP A 52 10.02 -5.25 -6.51
CA ASP A 52 11.40 -5.47 -6.06
C ASP A 52 11.62 -5.10 -4.61
N ASP A 53 11.01 -4.01 -4.14
CA ASP A 53 11.06 -3.58 -2.73
C ASP A 53 10.53 -4.64 -1.76
N ARG A 54 9.62 -5.51 -2.25
CA ARG A 54 8.95 -6.54 -1.44
C ARG A 54 9.57 -7.94 -1.55
N LYS A 55 10.49 -8.16 -2.48
CA LYS A 55 11.11 -9.49 -2.70
C LYS A 55 11.67 -10.13 -1.44
N ARG A 56 12.13 -9.33 -0.49
CA ARG A 56 12.73 -9.78 0.77
C ARG A 56 11.79 -9.69 1.97
N ALA A 57 10.49 -9.50 1.76
CA ALA A 57 9.54 -9.43 2.86
C ALA A 57 9.58 -10.71 3.73
N ALA A 58 9.81 -10.54 5.02
CA ALA A 58 9.76 -11.63 5.99
C ALA A 58 8.30 -12.05 6.23
N ILE A 59 8.07 -13.34 6.47
CA ILE A 59 6.75 -13.84 6.92
C ILE A 59 6.47 -13.32 8.32
N VAL A 60 7.44 -13.41 9.21
CA VAL A 60 7.43 -12.80 10.54
C VAL A 60 8.72 -12.02 10.71
N GLY A 61 8.63 -10.79 11.16
CA GLY A 61 9.78 -9.91 11.36
C GLY A 61 9.48 -8.79 12.33
N TRP A 62 10.48 -7.98 12.64
CA TRP A 62 10.33 -6.81 13.49
C TRP A 62 10.18 -5.55 12.62
N ASP A 63 9.12 -4.78 12.88
CA ASP A 63 8.92 -3.50 12.23
C ASP A 63 9.50 -2.38 13.12
N HIS A 64 10.69 -1.89 12.74
CA HIS A 64 11.40 -0.84 13.49
C HIS A 64 10.66 0.50 13.51
N LYS A 65 9.79 0.77 12.54
CA LYS A 65 9.04 2.03 12.47
C LYS A 65 7.92 2.12 13.49
N PHE A 66 7.28 0.97 13.72
CA PHE A 66 6.13 0.89 14.62
C PHE A 66 6.47 0.21 15.94
N HIS A 67 7.69 -0.36 16.08
CA HIS A 67 8.13 -1.15 17.24
C HIS A 67 7.19 -2.33 17.55
N LEU A 68 6.82 -3.07 16.51
CA LEU A 68 5.88 -4.19 16.57
C LEU A 68 6.39 -5.38 15.77
N VAL A 69 5.90 -6.56 16.11
CA VAL A 69 6.03 -7.72 15.23
C VAL A 69 5.19 -7.48 13.98
N LYS A 70 5.78 -7.67 12.81
CA LYS A 70 5.08 -7.63 11.51
C LYS A 70 4.90 -9.03 10.99
N ILE A 71 3.68 -9.38 10.62
CA ILE A 71 3.32 -10.68 10.06
C ILE A 71 2.82 -10.47 8.63
N SER A 72 3.44 -11.17 7.67
CA SER A 72 3.07 -11.12 6.25
C SER A 72 2.71 -12.54 5.78
N PRO A 73 1.52 -13.06 6.10
CA PRO A 73 1.16 -14.45 5.86
C PRO A 73 1.13 -14.82 4.38
N LEU A 74 0.90 -13.84 3.50
CA LEU A 74 0.89 -14.03 2.05
C LEU A 74 2.25 -13.81 1.38
N ALA A 75 3.34 -13.60 2.13
CA ALA A 75 4.63 -13.22 1.55
C ALA A 75 5.12 -14.17 0.46
N ASN A 76 4.90 -15.48 0.61
CA ASN A 76 5.29 -16.51 -0.36
C ASN A 76 4.23 -16.82 -1.42
N TRP A 77 3.06 -16.21 -1.34
CA TRP A 77 1.98 -16.45 -2.29
C TRP A 77 2.22 -15.68 -3.57
N THR A 78 1.77 -16.26 -4.68
CA THR A 78 1.71 -15.60 -5.97
C THR A 78 0.36 -14.88 -6.14
N LYS A 79 0.32 -13.92 -7.05
CA LYS A 79 -0.93 -13.27 -7.47
C LYS A 79 -1.98 -14.30 -7.89
N LYS A 80 -1.57 -15.30 -8.67
CA LYS A 80 -2.46 -16.34 -9.17
C LYS A 80 -3.10 -17.14 -8.03
N GLU A 81 -2.33 -17.52 -7.03
CA GLU A 81 -2.84 -18.25 -5.86
C GLU A 81 -3.86 -17.43 -5.09
N VAL A 82 -3.59 -16.14 -4.87
CA VAL A 82 -4.55 -15.24 -4.21
C VAL A 82 -5.85 -15.12 -4.98
N TRP A 83 -5.80 -14.92 -6.31
CA TRP A 83 -7.00 -14.82 -7.14
C TRP A 83 -7.76 -16.15 -7.24
N ASN A 84 -7.06 -17.27 -7.28
CA ASN A 84 -7.70 -18.59 -7.19
C ASN A 84 -8.46 -18.78 -5.90
N LEU A 85 -7.86 -18.40 -4.77
CA LEU A 85 -8.52 -18.47 -3.46
C LEU A 85 -9.76 -17.57 -3.40
N ILE A 86 -9.65 -16.34 -3.91
CA ILE A 86 -10.77 -15.39 -3.99
C ILE A 86 -11.92 -16.00 -4.79
N ALA A 87 -11.64 -16.55 -5.96
CA ALA A 87 -12.65 -17.16 -6.82
C ALA A 87 -13.25 -18.45 -6.21
N GLN A 88 -12.42 -19.27 -5.58
CA GLN A 88 -12.86 -20.54 -4.98
C GLN A 88 -13.81 -20.33 -3.79
N HIS A 89 -13.62 -19.26 -3.02
CA HIS A 89 -14.34 -19.00 -1.79
C HIS A 89 -15.25 -17.77 -1.85
N ASP A 90 -15.45 -17.20 -3.04
CA ASP A 90 -16.26 -15.99 -3.26
C ASP A 90 -15.88 -14.84 -2.29
N ILE A 91 -14.57 -14.63 -2.11
CA ILE A 91 -14.07 -13.62 -1.18
C ILE A 91 -14.30 -12.22 -1.78
N PRO A 92 -14.95 -11.31 -1.06
CA PRO A 92 -15.14 -9.94 -1.52
C PRO A 92 -13.80 -9.23 -1.79
N TYR A 93 -13.71 -8.54 -2.92
CA TYR A 93 -12.53 -7.75 -3.30
C TYR A 93 -12.94 -6.38 -3.86
N ASN A 94 -11.97 -5.49 -3.97
CA ASN A 94 -12.24 -4.14 -4.47
C ASN A 94 -12.56 -4.16 -5.97
N PRO A 95 -13.75 -3.69 -6.42
CA PRO A 95 -14.17 -3.73 -7.83
C PRO A 95 -13.31 -2.88 -8.76
N LEU A 96 -12.41 -2.04 -8.26
CA LEU A 96 -11.42 -1.35 -9.07
C LEU A 96 -10.46 -2.32 -9.76
N HIS A 97 -10.24 -3.52 -9.22
CA HIS A 97 -9.42 -4.53 -9.88
C HIS A 97 -9.98 -4.90 -11.25
N ASP A 98 -11.31 -4.98 -11.41
CA ASP A 98 -11.97 -5.27 -12.69
C ASP A 98 -11.91 -4.09 -13.67
N ARG A 99 -11.53 -2.90 -13.18
CA ARG A 99 -11.43 -1.66 -13.96
C ARG A 99 -10.00 -1.27 -14.32
N GLY A 100 -9.07 -2.24 -14.28
CA GLY A 100 -7.67 -2.02 -14.63
C GLY A 100 -6.82 -1.36 -13.54
N TYR A 101 -7.18 -1.53 -12.27
CA TYR A 101 -6.40 -1.09 -11.11
C TYR A 101 -5.80 -2.31 -10.36
N PRO A 102 -4.75 -2.95 -10.85
CA PRO A 102 -4.16 -4.12 -10.17
C PRO A 102 -3.52 -3.77 -8.84
N SER A 103 -3.18 -2.50 -8.62
CA SER A 103 -2.66 -1.99 -7.36
C SER A 103 -3.42 -0.73 -6.96
N VAL A 104 -4.20 -0.81 -5.88
CA VAL A 104 -5.03 0.31 -5.40
C VAL A 104 -4.35 1.05 -4.26
N GLY A 105 -4.41 2.37 -4.28
CA GLY A 105 -3.90 3.26 -3.24
C GLY A 105 -4.80 4.49 -3.04
N CYS A 106 -4.21 5.60 -2.59
CA CYS A 106 -4.96 6.86 -2.52
C CYS A 106 -5.38 7.29 -3.93
N TRP A 107 -6.63 7.74 -4.08
CA TRP A 107 -7.16 8.14 -5.38
C TRP A 107 -6.30 9.17 -6.13
N PRO A 108 -5.69 10.20 -5.49
CA PRO A 108 -4.89 11.17 -6.22
C PRO A 108 -3.53 10.63 -6.67
N CYS A 109 -3.11 9.45 -6.16
CA CYS A 109 -1.83 8.82 -6.48
C CYS A 109 -2.00 7.46 -7.14
N THR A 110 -3.17 7.18 -7.72
CA THR A 110 -3.46 5.88 -8.35
C THR A 110 -4.22 6.11 -9.65
N ARG A 111 -3.73 5.52 -10.74
CA ARG A 111 -4.43 5.41 -12.02
C ARG A 111 -4.58 3.94 -12.43
N SER A 112 -5.45 3.67 -13.38
CA SER A 112 -5.46 2.38 -14.08
C SER A 112 -4.15 2.18 -14.84
N VAL A 113 -3.79 0.93 -15.09
CA VAL A 113 -2.63 0.56 -15.91
C VAL A 113 -3.07 0.14 -17.30
N GLN A 114 -2.21 0.34 -18.29
CA GLN A 114 -2.42 -0.13 -19.64
C GLN A 114 -1.97 -1.61 -19.78
N ILE A 115 -2.43 -2.28 -20.81
CA ILE A 115 -1.99 -3.65 -21.12
C ILE A 115 -0.48 -3.63 -21.37
N GLY A 116 0.24 -4.48 -20.65
CA GLY A 116 1.71 -4.59 -20.72
C GLY A 116 2.49 -3.69 -19.75
N GLU A 117 1.83 -2.79 -19.02
CA GLU A 117 2.47 -2.05 -17.92
C GLU A 117 2.63 -2.95 -16.67
N ASP A 118 3.64 -2.62 -15.85
CA ASP A 118 3.79 -3.20 -14.53
C ASP A 118 2.54 -2.95 -13.66
N GLU A 119 2.18 -3.90 -12.80
CA GLU A 119 1.00 -3.81 -11.94
C GLU A 119 0.99 -2.57 -11.04
N ARG A 120 2.15 -2.05 -10.70
CA ARG A 120 2.30 -0.87 -9.86
C ARG A 120 2.59 0.41 -10.64
N ALA A 121 2.68 0.37 -11.97
CA ALA A 121 2.90 1.55 -12.82
C ALA A 121 1.84 2.65 -12.62
N GLY A 122 0.64 2.28 -12.20
CA GLY A 122 -0.42 3.22 -11.82
C GLY A 122 -0.21 3.94 -10.49
N ARG A 123 0.82 3.55 -9.68
CA ARG A 123 1.08 4.13 -8.35
C ARG A 123 2.13 5.24 -8.47
N TRP A 124 1.80 6.44 -7.95
CA TRP A 124 2.68 7.62 -7.99
C TRP A 124 3.24 7.89 -9.40
N SER A 125 2.44 7.67 -10.43
CA SER A 125 2.84 7.90 -11.83
C SER A 125 3.43 9.29 -12.01
N GLY A 126 4.62 9.36 -12.60
CA GLY A 126 5.39 10.62 -12.75
C GLY A 126 6.33 10.96 -11.58
N PHE A 127 6.41 10.11 -10.56
CA PHE A 127 7.34 10.27 -9.43
C PHE A 127 8.30 9.07 -9.33
N ALA A 128 9.49 9.30 -8.81
CA ALA A 128 10.47 8.24 -8.51
C ALA A 128 10.10 7.40 -7.26
N LYS A 129 8.84 7.48 -6.82
CA LYS A 129 8.35 6.82 -5.62
C LYS A 129 7.70 5.48 -5.97
N THR A 130 8.12 4.39 -5.31
CA THR A 130 7.63 3.03 -5.51
C THR A 130 6.81 2.49 -4.34
N GLU A 131 7.03 3.03 -3.13
CA GLU A 131 6.33 2.59 -1.90
C GLU A 131 5.88 3.78 -1.03
N CYS A 132 4.81 3.58 -0.28
CA CYS A 132 4.29 4.61 0.64
C CYS A 132 5.04 4.69 1.99
N GLY A 133 6.04 3.84 2.18
CA GLY A 133 6.80 3.76 3.42
C GLY A 133 6.22 2.83 4.50
N LEU A 134 5.00 2.29 4.32
CA LEU A 134 4.43 1.33 5.26
C LEU A 134 5.18 -0.01 5.27
N HIS A 135 5.70 -0.43 4.12
CA HIS A 135 6.28 -1.77 3.92
C HIS A 135 7.79 -1.77 3.68
N THR A 136 8.42 -0.62 3.62
CA THR A 136 9.88 -0.51 3.56
C THR A 136 10.47 -0.81 4.94
N SER A 137 11.48 -1.63 5.00
CA SER A 137 12.28 -1.92 6.22
C SER A 137 13.08 -0.70 6.63
#